data_9d83c1e6b7cbd4e5b9b8df9c53c0d672
#
_entry.id   9d83c1e6b7cbd4e5b9b8df9c53c0d672
#
_cell.length_a   1.000
_cell.length_b   1.000
_cell.length_c   1.000
_cell.angle_alpha   90.00
_cell.angle_beta   90.00
_cell.angle_gamma   90.00
#
_symmetry.space_group_name_H-M   'P 1'
#
loop_
_entity.id
_entity.type
_entity.pdbx_description
1 polymer ?
#
loop_
_entity_poly.entity_id
_entity_poly.type
_entity_poly.pdbx_seq_one_letter_code
_entity_poly.pdbx_strand_id
1 'polypeptide(L)'
;IHHGELSWTASTYLAAQRQWDAGRVASVDYSKIFNAYYAQHKHSLGTPSGWTAELGVTYYSSLMYGLYAMQRQWWVDASLSKRFGDLRVALSAHDLFNTNIARGAYELSSPAFTFERNWHSPRLQLTLSYSWGKKSLKTNEERTRHDDTKRLSTEANEGLNLSTQSAQ
;
A
#
# COMPACT_ATOMS: atom_id res chain seq x y z
N ILE A 1 28.62 -19.17 -6.74
CA ILE A 1 28.26 -17.79 -7.16
C ILE A 1 26.79 -17.86 -7.55
N HIS A 2 25.89 -17.43 -6.63
CA HIS A 2 24.47 -17.29 -6.96
C HIS A 2 24.33 -16.06 -7.86
N HIS A 3 24.05 -16.28 -9.13
CA HIS A 3 23.54 -15.24 -10.03
C HIS A 3 22.08 -14.97 -9.60
N GLY A 4 21.89 -14.01 -8.72
CA GLY A 4 20.55 -13.52 -8.42
C GLY A 4 19.99 -12.79 -9.65
N GLU A 5 18.70 -12.93 -9.88
CA GLU A 5 18.05 -12.33 -11.01
C GLU A 5 17.65 -10.88 -10.74
N LEU A 6 17.61 -10.07 -11.80
CA LEU A 6 17.00 -8.74 -11.78
C LEU A 6 15.49 -8.93 -11.64
N SER A 7 14.87 -8.33 -10.64
CA SER A 7 13.42 -8.34 -10.49
C SER A 7 12.82 -7.03 -10.96
N TRP A 8 11.83 -7.10 -11.83
CA TRP A 8 11.04 -5.96 -12.25
C TRP A 8 9.56 -6.23 -12.05
N THR A 9 8.88 -5.31 -11.40
CA THR A 9 7.45 -5.37 -11.18
C THR A 9 6.81 -4.06 -11.64
N ALA A 10 5.74 -4.17 -12.41
CA ALA A 10 4.89 -3.05 -12.76
C ALA A 10 3.48 -3.32 -12.24
N SER A 11 2.88 -2.34 -11.58
CA SER A 11 1.51 -2.43 -11.09
C SER A 11 0.71 -1.21 -11.55
N THR A 12 -0.52 -1.45 -12.00
CA THR A 12 -1.44 -0.40 -12.40
C THR A 12 -2.74 -0.58 -11.64
N TYR A 13 -3.21 0.49 -11.04
CA TYR A 13 -4.53 0.55 -10.44
C TYR A 13 -5.35 1.63 -11.14
N LEU A 14 -6.53 1.27 -11.62
CA LEU A 14 -7.48 2.17 -12.28
C LEU A 14 -8.82 2.09 -11.55
N ALA A 15 -9.41 3.23 -11.29
CA ALA A 15 -10.75 3.31 -10.74
C ALA A 15 -11.57 4.36 -11.49
N ALA A 16 -12.84 4.06 -11.71
CA ALA A 16 -13.82 4.98 -12.25
C ALA A 16 -14.98 5.08 -11.27
N GLN A 17 -15.43 6.29 -11.02
CA GLN A 17 -16.53 6.58 -10.11
C GLN A 17 -17.53 7.50 -10.79
N ARG A 18 -18.82 7.17 -10.70
CA ARG A 18 -19.91 8.08 -11.01
C ARG A 18 -20.55 8.51 -9.70
N GLN A 19 -20.60 9.81 -9.47
CA GLN A 19 -21.17 10.41 -8.28
C GLN A 19 -22.36 11.25 -8.69
N TRP A 20 -23.47 11.08 -7.99
CA TRP A 20 -24.63 11.95 -8.05
C TRP A 20 -24.76 12.69 -6.73
N ASP A 21 -24.80 13.99 -6.79
CA ASP A 21 -24.89 14.86 -5.62
C ASP A 21 -26.07 15.81 -5.82
N ALA A 22 -26.99 15.84 -4.85
CA ALA A 22 -28.15 16.68 -4.88
C ALA A 22 -28.47 17.22 -3.48
N GLY A 23 -28.89 18.46 -3.41
CA GLY A 23 -29.21 19.09 -2.12
C GLY A 23 -29.75 20.48 -2.28
N ARG A 24 -29.95 21.15 -1.15
CA ARG A 24 -30.39 22.54 -1.07
C ARG A 24 -29.46 23.34 -0.17
N VAL A 25 -28.95 24.44 -0.67
CA VAL A 25 -28.14 25.39 0.09
C VAL A 25 -28.70 26.79 -0.09
N ALA A 26 -29.01 27.47 1.04
CA ALA A 26 -29.55 28.84 1.04
C ALA A 26 -30.74 29.03 0.07
N SER A 27 -31.67 28.07 0.06
CA SER A 27 -32.86 28.04 -0.80
C SER A 27 -32.60 27.77 -2.29
N VAL A 28 -31.38 27.43 -2.68
CA VAL A 28 -31.03 27.02 -4.04
C VAL A 28 -30.92 25.50 -4.09
N ASP A 29 -31.73 24.86 -4.92
CA ASP A 29 -31.63 23.43 -5.21
C ASP A 29 -30.51 23.19 -6.22
N TYR A 30 -29.66 22.19 -5.96
CA TYR A 30 -28.66 21.76 -6.90
C TYR A 30 -28.72 20.24 -7.13
N SER A 31 -28.40 19.83 -8.33
CA SER A 31 -28.25 18.43 -8.70
C SER A 31 -27.17 18.32 -9.75
N LYS A 32 -26.14 17.54 -9.47
CA LYS A 32 -24.99 17.34 -10.36
C LYS A 32 -24.58 15.89 -10.45
N ILE A 33 -24.17 15.47 -11.64
CA ILE A 33 -23.59 14.17 -11.90
C ILE A 33 -22.14 14.38 -12.32
N PHE A 34 -21.24 13.67 -11.64
CA PHE A 34 -19.82 13.70 -11.92
C PHE A 34 -19.28 12.30 -12.22
N ASN A 35 -18.42 12.22 -13.22
CA ASN A 35 -17.60 11.04 -13.46
C ASN A 35 -16.16 11.39 -13.05
N ALA A 36 -15.59 10.62 -12.13
CA ALA A 36 -14.24 10.79 -11.66
C ALA A 36 -13.39 9.54 -11.98
N TYR A 37 -12.15 9.77 -12.31
CA TYR A 37 -11.19 8.72 -12.64
C TYR A 37 -9.94 8.85 -11.75
N TYR A 38 -9.46 7.73 -11.30
CA TYR A 38 -8.21 7.60 -10.58
C TYR A 38 -7.31 6.62 -11.33
N ALA A 39 -6.06 6.97 -11.48
CA ALA A 39 -5.04 6.09 -12.05
C ALA A 39 -3.77 6.17 -11.21
N GLN A 40 -3.21 5.02 -10.88
CA GLN A 40 -1.89 4.90 -10.28
C GLN A 40 -1.10 3.85 -11.05
N HIS A 41 0.13 4.19 -11.37
CA HIS A 41 1.07 3.28 -12.00
C HIS A 41 2.39 3.32 -11.27
N LYS A 42 2.92 2.13 -10.93
CA LYS A 42 4.16 1.99 -10.16
C LYS A 42 5.06 0.96 -10.82
N HIS A 43 6.32 1.32 -10.97
CA HIS A 43 7.43 0.42 -11.31
C HIS A 43 8.29 0.19 -10.08
N SER A 44 8.76 -1.04 -9.90
CA SER A 44 9.77 -1.43 -8.92
C SER A 44 10.81 -2.30 -9.58
N LEU A 45 12.07 -1.93 -9.45
CA LEU A 45 13.23 -2.63 -9.98
C LEU A 45 14.13 -3.05 -8.83
N GLY A 46 14.35 -4.34 -8.66
CA GLY A 46 15.24 -4.91 -7.65
C GLY A 46 16.46 -5.57 -8.29
N THR A 47 17.63 -5.40 -7.70
CA THR A 47 18.88 -6.01 -8.16
C THR A 47 19.39 -7.07 -7.18
N PRO A 48 20.14 -8.08 -7.65
CA PRO A 48 20.77 -9.08 -6.78
C PRO A 48 21.72 -8.48 -5.75
N SER A 49 22.31 -7.34 -6.07
CA SER A 49 23.21 -6.62 -5.16
C SER A 49 22.47 -5.86 -4.05
N GLY A 50 21.13 -5.97 -3.97
CA GLY A 50 20.31 -5.40 -2.89
C GLY A 50 19.89 -3.94 -3.12
N TRP A 51 19.99 -3.41 -4.34
CA TRP A 51 19.37 -2.16 -4.72
C TRP A 51 17.89 -2.38 -5.05
N THR A 52 17.06 -1.40 -4.69
CA THR A 52 15.67 -1.34 -5.14
C THR A 52 15.37 0.10 -5.52
N ALA A 53 14.89 0.30 -6.75
CA ALA A 53 14.42 1.58 -7.26
C ALA A 53 12.91 1.48 -7.52
N GLU A 54 12.16 2.52 -7.15
CA GLU A 54 10.73 2.60 -7.40
C GLU A 54 10.40 3.96 -8.02
N LEU A 55 9.45 3.94 -8.96
CA LEU A 55 8.89 5.13 -9.60
C LEU A 55 7.38 4.96 -9.65
N GLY A 56 6.62 5.93 -9.13
CA GLY A 56 5.17 5.93 -9.10
C GLY A 56 4.61 7.21 -9.70
N VAL A 57 3.52 7.07 -10.46
CA VAL A 57 2.73 8.19 -10.99
C VAL A 57 1.30 8.03 -10.48
N THR A 58 0.75 9.08 -9.93
CA THR A 58 -0.65 9.12 -9.47
C THR A 58 -1.39 10.24 -10.18
N TYR A 59 -2.62 9.96 -10.62
CA TYR A 59 -3.49 10.90 -11.31
C TYR A 59 -4.91 10.82 -10.76
N TYR A 60 -5.49 11.97 -10.49
CA TYR A 60 -6.92 12.16 -10.24
C TYR A 60 -7.50 13.07 -11.31
N SER A 61 -8.63 12.69 -11.88
CA SER A 61 -9.41 13.59 -12.71
C SER A 61 -10.10 14.67 -11.86
N SER A 62 -10.73 15.64 -12.50
CA SER A 62 -11.66 16.54 -11.82
C SER A 62 -12.75 15.74 -11.12
N LEU A 63 -13.15 16.18 -9.92
CA LEU A 63 -14.20 15.55 -9.13
C LEU A 63 -14.96 16.60 -8.31
N MET A 64 -16.18 16.27 -7.89
CA MET A 64 -16.91 17.05 -6.89
C MET A 64 -16.64 16.49 -5.50
N TYR A 65 -16.41 17.38 -4.56
CA TYR A 65 -16.37 17.06 -3.14
C TYR A 65 -17.38 17.95 -2.43
N GLY A 66 -18.61 17.44 -2.23
CA GLY A 66 -19.74 18.25 -1.82
C GLY A 66 -20.01 19.36 -2.85
N LEU A 67 -19.89 20.62 -2.43
CA LEU A 67 -20.10 21.79 -3.29
C LEU A 67 -18.82 22.33 -3.95
N TYR A 68 -17.71 21.65 -3.77
CA TYR A 68 -16.42 22.04 -4.33
C TYR A 68 -16.13 21.27 -5.61
N ALA A 69 -15.96 21.97 -6.71
CA ALA A 69 -15.46 21.41 -7.96
C ALA A 69 -13.92 21.37 -7.88
N MET A 70 -13.38 20.20 -7.68
CA MET A 70 -11.94 19.98 -7.63
C MET A 70 -11.38 19.79 -9.02
N GLN A 71 -10.24 20.43 -9.31
CA GLN A 71 -9.53 20.26 -10.58
C GLN A 71 -8.72 18.97 -10.56
N ARG A 72 -8.33 18.50 -11.77
CA ARG A 72 -7.41 17.36 -11.93
C ARG A 72 -6.10 17.59 -11.18
N GLN A 73 -5.53 16.49 -10.68
CA GLN A 73 -4.31 16.50 -9.89
C GLN A 73 -3.45 15.31 -10.26
N TRP A 74 -2.14 15.49 -10.27
CA TRP A 74 -1.20 14.40 -10.50
C TRP A 74 0.13 14.68 -9.83
N TRP A 75 0.87 13.63 -9.54
CA TRP A 75 2.23 13.75 -9.01
C TRP A 75 3.05 12.49 -9.32
N VAL A 76 4.36 12.63 -9.15
CA VAL A 76 5.34 11.57 -9.34
C VAL A 76 6.16 11.41 -8.07
N ASP A 77 6.25 10.17 -7.60
CA ASP A 77 7.08 9.76 -6.48
C ASP A 77 8.21 8.86 -6.96
N ALA A 78 9.39 8.99 -6.38
CA ALA A 78 10.50 8.07 -6.65
C ALA A 78 11.18 7.66 -5.34
N SER A 79 11.73 6.45 -5.32
CA SER A 79 12.57 6.00 -4.22
C SER A 79 13.72 5.15 -4.70
N LEU A 80 14.84 5.22 -3.96
CA LEU A 80 16.00 4.38 -4.15
C LEU A 80 16.42 3.84 -2.79
N SER A 81 16.57 2.54 -2.68
CA SER A 81 17.05 1.91 -1.44
C SER A 81 18.14 0.90 -1.69
N LYS A 82 18.99 0.73 -0.68
CA LYS A 82 20.07 -0.26 -0.66
C LYS A 82 20.03 -1.02 0.65
N ARG A 83 20.17 -2.35 0.55
CA ARG A 83 20.35 -3.23 1.70
C ARG A 83 21.82 -3.59 1.87
N PHE A 84 22.33 -3.40 3.09
CA PHE A 84 23.66 -3.77 3.54
C PHE A 84 23.52 -4.78 4.70
N GLY A 85 23.36 -6.05 4.37
CA GLY A 85 23.06 -7.07 5.38
C GLY A 85 21.74 -6.79 6.11
N ASP A 86 21.82 -6.45 7.39
CA ASP A 86 20.66 -6.15 8.23
C ASP A 86 20.28 -4.66 8.24
N LEU A 87 21.09 -3.79 7.64
CA LEU A 87 20.81 -2.36 7.46
C LEU A 87 20.20 -2.11 6.08
N ARG A 88 19.09 -1.36 6.04
CA ARG A 88 18.52 -0.80 4.82
C ARG A 88 18.55 0.73 4.90
N VAL A 89 19.06 1.34 3.86
CA VAL A 89 19.04 2.79 3.64
C VAL A 89 18.11 3.08 2.47
N ALA A 90 17.16 3.98 2.64
CA ALA A 90 16.22 4.37 1.59
C ALA A 90 16.13 5.89 1.50
N LEU A 91 16.21 6.41 0.29
CA LEU A 91 15.95 7.79 -0.06
C LEU A 91 14.68 7.83 -0.91
N SER A 92 13.70 8.62 -0.46
CA SER A 92 12.42 8.79 -1.17
C SER A 92 12.19 10.26 -1.47
N ALA A 93 11.73 10.54 -2.67
CA ALA A 93 11.30 11.86 -3.10
C ALA A 93 9.81 11.79 -3.45
N HIS A 94 9.01 12.60 -2.78
CA HIS A 94 7.57 12.71 -3.01
C HIS A 94 7.29 13.98 -3.81
N ASP A 95 6.36 13.86 -4.76
CA ASP A 95 5.93 14.96 -5.62
C ASP A 95 7.10 15.68 -6.30
N LEU A 96 7.91 14.92 -7.07
CA LEU A 96 9.14 15.39 -7.71
C LEU A 96 8.98 16.71 -8.50
N PHE A 97 7.80 16.96 -9.05
CA PHE A 97 7.54 18.12 -9.91
C PHE A 97 6.70 19.19 -9.24
N ASN A 98 6.38 19.07 -7.92
CA ASN A 98 5.53 19.98 -7.18
C ASN A 98 4.16 20.21 -7.87
N THR A 99 3.55 19.14 -8.33
CA THR A 99 2.28 19.15 -9.08
C THR A 99 1.08 18.73 -8.22
N ASN A 100 1.33 18.24 -7.00
CA ASN A 100 0.29 17.83 -6.03
C ASN A 100 -0.35 19.06 -5.36
N ILE A 101 -1.00 19.89 -6.17
CA ILE A 101 -1.64 21.13 -5.74
C ILE A 101 -3.16 20.94 -5.89
N ALA A 102 -3.88 21.00 -4.76
CA ALA A 102 -5.33 20.94 -4.77
C ALA A 102 -5.90 22.30 -5.18
N ARG A 103 -6.57 22.34 -6.31
CA ARG A 103 -7.29 23.51 -6.82
C ARG A 103 -8.77 23.21 -6.90
N GLY A 104 -9.59 24.17 -6.53
CA GLY A 104 -11.03 23.98 -6.63
C GLY A 104 -11.78 25.31 -6.62
N ALA A 105 -13.06 25.21 -6.90
CA ALA A 105 -14.00 26.32 -6.86
C ALA A 105 -15.28 25.92 -6.12
N TYR A 106 -15.83 26.86 -5.39
CA TYR A 106 -17.17 26.74 -4.80
C TYR A 106 -18.20 27.33 -5.76
N GLU A 107 -19.03 26.50 -6.36
CA GLU A 107 -19.84 26.88 -7.50
C GLU A 107 -21.14 27.60 -7.16
N LEU A 108 -21.59 27.58 -5.89
CA LEU A 108 -22.82 28.22 -5.48
C LEU A 108 -22.66 29.69 -5.00
N SER A 109 -21.45 30.22 -5.05
CA SER A 109 -21.16 31.59 -4.65
C SER A 109 -21.06 32.54 -5.85
N SER A 110 -21.56 33.77 -5.71
CA SER A 110 -21.32 34.84 -6.67
C SER A 110 -20.77 36.06 -5.89
N PRO A 111 -19.52 36.45 -6.09
CA PRO A 111 -18.51 35.87 -7.01
C PRO A 111 -18.05 34.45 -6.62
N ALA A 112 -17.66 33.68 -7.63
CA ALA A 112 -17.17 32.32 -7.40
C ALA A 112 -15.94 32.33 -6.50
N PHE A 113 -15.97 31.58 -5.42
CA PHE A 113 -14.82 31.40 -4.54
C PHE A 113 -13.91 30.30 -5.11
N THR A 114 -12.67 30.64 -5.39
CA THR A 114 -11.64 29.67 -5.79
C THR A 114 -10.60 29.52 -4.71
N PHE A 115 -10.04 28.32 -4.59
CA PHE A 115 -8.94 28.06 -3.67
C PHE A 115 -7.85 27.24 -4.34
N GLU A 116 -6.65 27.48 -3.88
CA GLU A 116 -5.47 26.68 -4.17
C GLU A 116 -4.81 26.28 -2.85
N ARG A 117 -4.55 25.00 -2.69
CA ARG A 117 -3.85 24.48 -1.51
C ARG A 117 -2.73 23.55 -1.94
N ASN A 118 -1.51 23.97 -1.67
CA ASN A 118 -0.36 23.10 -1.76
C ASN A 118 -0.22 22.31 -0.45
N TRP A 119 -0.53 21.00 -0.47
CA TRP A 119 -0.51 20.18 0.72
C TRP A 119 0.90 19.81 1.15
N HIS A 120 1.79 19.67 0.21
CA HIS A 120 3.17 19.27 0.47
C HIS A 120 4.05 19.77 -0.68
N SER A 121 4.93 20.66 -0.38
CA SER A 121 6.09 20.94 -1.25
C SER A 121 6.85 19.64 -1.53
N PRO A 122 7.62 19.55 -2.61
CA PRO A 122 8.49 18.40 -2.86
C PRO A 122 9.21 17.99 -1.59
N ARG A 123 9.08 16.75 -1.16
CA ARG A 123 9.63 16.27 0.10
C ARG A 123 10.64 15.17 -0.15
N LEU A 124 11.85 15.37 0.33
CA LEU A 124 12.89 14.36 0.38
C LEU A 124 12.92 13.72 1.77
N GLN A 125 12.94 12.38 1.81
CA GLN A 125 12.94 11.61 3.05
C GLN A 125 14.05 10.57 3.02
N LEU A 126 14.93 10.58 4.03
CA LEU A 126 15.91 9.53 4.28
C LEU A 126 15.38 8.60 5.37
N THR A 127 15.37 7.30 5.09
CA THR A 127 14.93 6.27 6.04
C THR A 127 16.07 5.27 6.26
N LEU A 128 16.40 5.04 7.53
CA LEU A 128 17.33 4.03 7.96
C LEU A 128 16.56 2.96 8.73
N SER A 129 16.69 1.70 8.31
CA SER A 129 16.04 0.56 8.96
C SER A 129 17.08 -0.49 9.29
N TYR A 130 17.17 -0.86 10.56
CA TYR A 130 18.08 -1.92 11.03
C TYR A 130 17.25 -3.05 11.64
N SER A 131 17.51 -4.29 11.18
CA SER A 131 16.85 -5.50 11.68
C SER A 131 17.81 -6.25 12.59
N TRP A 132 17.50 -6.32 13.89
CA TRP A 132 18.25 -7.14 14.83
C TRP A 132 17.42 -8.35 15.26
N GLY A 133 18.09 -9.45 15.57
CA GLY A 133 17.48 -10.68 16.06
C GLY A 133 17.86 -11.92 15.26
N LYS A 134 17.65 -13.09 15.85
CA LYS A 134 17.90 -14.37 15.19
C LYS A 134 16.82 -14.60 14.12
N LYS A 135 17.22 -14.79 12.87
CA LYS A 135 16.33 -15.10 11.72
C LYS A 135 15.66 -16.49 11.81
N SER A 136 15.95 -17.28 12.86
CA SER A 136 15.38 -18.60 13.06
C SER A 136 14.32 -18.59 14.17
N LEU A 137 13.23 -17.91 13.94
CA LEU A 137 11.99 -18.27 14.61
C LEU A 137 11.43 -19.47 13.86
N LYS A 138 11.65 -20.69 14.37
CA LYS A 138 10.83 -21.85 13.98
C LYS A 138 9.38 -21.44 14.24
N THR A 139 8.57 -21.42 13.20
CA THR A 139 7.16 -21.09 13.29
C THR A 139 6.54 -22.01 14.34
N ASN A 140 5.73 -21.47 15.24
CA ASN A 140 5.04 -22.24 16.29
C ASN A 140 4.23 -23.44 15.73
N GLU A 141 3.85 -23.41 14.47
CA GLU A 141 3.15 -24.48 13.76
C GLU A 141 3.96 -25.79 13.66
N GLU A 142 5.28 -25.73 13.48
CA GLU A 142 6.11 -26.95 13.46
C GLU A 142 6.27 -27.56 14.86
N ARG A 143 6.24 -26.75 15.91
CA ARG A 143 6.31 -27.24 17.29
C ARG A 143 5.02 -27.95 17.69
N THR A 144 3.87 -27.37 17.37
CA THR A 144 2.56 -27.95 17.70
C THR A 144 2.36 -29.28 16.97
N ARG A 145 2.75 -29.35 15.69
CA ARG A 145 2.62 -30.57 14.87
C ARG A 145 3.51 -31.72 15.36
N HIS A 146 4.70 -31.41 15.93
CA HIS A 146 5.61 -32.44 16.44
C HIS A 146 5.18 -32.95 17.81
N ASP A 147 4.54 -32.11 18.65
CA ASP A 147 4.00 -32.51 19.95
C ASP A 147 2.72 -33.34 19.77
N ASP A 148 1.84 -32.99 18.86
CA ASP A 148 0.59 -33.71 18.61
C ASP A 148 0.86 -35.10 18.00
N THR A 149 1.84 -35.24 17.11
CA THR A 149 2.24 -36.56 16.59
C THR A 149 2.88 -37.45 17.64
N LYS A 150 3.63 -36.90 18.58
CA LYS A 150 4.16 -37.67 19.71
C LYS A 150 3.08 -38.15 20.66
N ARG A 151 2.12 -37.31 21.02
CA ARG A 151 0.99 -37.67 21.91
C ARG A 151 0.15 -38.77 21.30
N LEU A 152 -0.21 -38.66 20.01
CA LEU A 152 -1.01 -39.68 19.30
C LEU A 152 -0.28 -41.03 19.21
N SER A 153 1.04 -41.06 19.05
CA SER A 153 1.83 -42.31 19.01
C SER A 153 1.94 -42.94 20.41
N THR A 154 1.93 -42.16 21.48
CA THR A 154 1.98 -42.68 22.86
C THR A 154 0.61 -43.28 23.27
N GLU A 155 -0.49 -42.60 22.94
CA GLU A 155 -1.85 -43.08 23.23
C GLU A 155 -2.17 -44.37 22.43
N ALA A 156 -1.70 -44.49 21.18
CA ALA A 156 -1.87 -45.70 20.38
C ALA A 156 -1.11 -46.90 20.94
N ASN A 157 0.10 -46.68 21.49
CA ASN A 157 0.88 -47.75 22.13
C ASN A 157 0.30 -48.18 23.50
N GLU A 158 -0.24 -47.27 24.28
CA GLU A 158 -0.92 -47.60 25.54
C GLU A 158 -2.19 -48.37 25.31
N GLY A 159 -3.00 -48.01 24.30
CA GLY A 159 -4.22 -48.72 23.89
C GLY A 159 -3.96 -50.14 23.44
N LEU A 160 -2.86 -50.40 22.74
CA LEU A 160 -2.42 -51.74 22.31
C LEU A 160 -1.97 -52.62 23.49
N ASN A 161 -1.31 -52.08 24.50
CA ASN A 161 -0.87 -52.80 25.68
C ASN A 161 -2.02 -53.20 26.61
N LEU A 162 -3.08 -52.41 26.69
CA LEU A 162 -4.26 -52.74 27.51
C LEU A 162 -5.12 -53.84 26.85
N SER A 163 -5.14 -53.90 25.53
CA SER A 163 -5.89 -54.97 24.81
C SER A 163 -5.24 -56.32 24.87
N THR A 164 -3.93 -56.40 25.06
CA THR A 164 -3.18 -57.66 25.22
C THR A 164 -3.22 -58.22 26.64
N GLN A 165 -3.47 -57.39 27.69
CA GLN A 165 -3.61 -57.89 29.07
C GLN A 165 -5.00 -58.40 29.40
N SER A 166 -6.05 -58.05 28.64
CA SER A 166 -7.41 -58.51 28.89
C SER A 166 -7.77 -59.83 28.17
N ALA A 167 -6.80 -60.48 27.50
CA ALA A 167 -6.97 -61.74 26.75
C ALA A 167 -6.25 -62.92 27.36
N GLN A 168 -5.90 -62.93 28.68
CA GLN A 168 -5.41 -64.08 29.42
C GLN A 168 -6.40 -64.52 30.49
#